data_ea306034d506e2107505a8ed680a13b2
#
_entry.id   ea306034d506e2107505a8ed680a13b2
#
_cell.length_a   1.000
_cell.length_b   1.000
_cell.length_c   1.000
_cell.angle_alpha   90.00
_cell.angle_beta   90.00
_cell.angle_gamma   90.00
#
_symmetry.space_group_name_H-M   'P 1'
#
loop_
_entity.id
_entity.type
_entity.pdbx_description
1 polymer ?
#
loop_
_entity_poly.entity_id
_entity_poly.type
_entity_poly.pdbx_seq_one_letter_code
_entity_poly.pdbx_strand_id
1 'polypeptide(L)'
;NLDFKSGPGSSYILDRRNISIYPQGSNIYSNATGTRVVRISVQADQSWIDPSSAYLYFRVVNNDTTAQTPTAITRCEPLGQAHVFFKSARLLLQGQVAEDLQDFGRTFEQLLRLSDPQYQKQYAGMSFGIRDHDPENTSDLRQIRRIPPGGSKTVAMPLSIFGLCSQHRFFPAAFCNMVLEFTVQDPSLVCRSGTSSNAGVTTT
;
A
#
# COMPACT_ATOMS: atom_id res chain seq x y z
N ASN A 1 -0.30 -21.23 -26.51
CA ASN A 1 -0.86 -20.74 -25.24
C ASN A 1 -0.32 -21.61 -24.12
N LEU A 2 0.62 -21.05 -23.34
CA LEU A 2 1.06 -21.68 -22.11
C LEU A 2 0.03 -21.34 -21.02
N ASP A 3 -0.85 -22.25 -20.71
CA ASP A 3 -1.79 -22.14 -19.60
C ASP A 3 -1.14 -22.68 -18.33
N PHE A 4 -0.73 -21.78 -17.45
CA PHE A 4 -0.08 -22.11 -16.17
C PHE A 4 -1.10 -22.29 -15.02
N LYS A 5 -2.34 -22.54 -15.33
CA LYS A 5 -3.30 -22.94 -14.31
C LYS A 5 -2.97 -24.33 -13.80
N SER A 6 -2.78 -24.48 -12.52
CA SER A 6 -2.78 -25.80 -11.90
C SER A 6 -4.19 -26.40 -12.08
N GLY A 7 -4.28 -27.53 -12.78
CA GLY A 7 -5.55 -28.26 -12.90
C GLY A 7 -6.04 -28.73 -11.53
N PRO A 8 -7.36 -28.83 -11.34
CA PRO A 8 -7.90 -29.39 -10.11
C PRO A 8 -7.38 -30.83 -9.92
N GLY A 9 -6.65 -31.08 -8.87
CA GLY A 9 -6.19 -32.41 -8.46
C GLY A 9 -4.73 -32.76 -8.74
N SER A 10 -3.94 -31.92 -9.42
CA SER A 10 -2.51 -32.13 -9.57
C SER A 10 -1.73 -31.04 -8.84
N SER A 11 -1.04 -31.42 -7.76
CA SER A 11 -0.13 -30.49 -7.08
C SER A 11 1.26 -30.65 -7.70
N TYR A 12 1.63 -29.74 -8.60
CA TYR A 12 2.99 -29.62 -9.11
C TYR A 12 3.87 -28.73 -8.23
N ILE A 13 3.33 -28.28 -7.10
CA ILE A 13 4.06 -27.43 -6.16
C ILE A 13 4.83 -28.36 -5.23
N LEU A 14 6.14 -28.39 -5.39
CA LEU A 14 7.06 -29.15 -4.53
C LEU A 14 7.35 -28.40 -3.23
N ASP A 15 7.46 -27.07 -3.30
CA ASP A 15 7.74 -26.21 -2.16
C ASP A 15 7.12 -24.83 -2.38
N ARG A 16 6.66 -24.21 -1.31
CA ARG A 16 6.16 -22.83 -1.32
C ARG A 16 6.78 -22.05 -0.18
N ARG A 17 7.46 -20.96 -0.51
CA ARG A 17 8.08 -20.07 0.48
C ARG A 17 7.65 -18.62 0.26
N ASN A 18 7.53 -17.88 1.34
CA ASN A 18 7.34 -16.44 1.28
C ASN A 18 8.70 -15.75 1.25
N ILE A 19 8.85 -14.76 0.37
CA ILE A 19 10.05 -13.94 0.26
C ILE A 19 9.70 -12.48 0.50
N SER A 20 10.58 -11.77 1.17
CA SER A 20 10.47 -10.31 1.34
C SER A 20 11.45 -9.63 0.40
N ILE A 21 10.96 -8.69 -0.40
CA ILE A 21 11.75 -7.95 -1.38
C ILE A 21 11.74 -6.49 -0.95
N TYR A 22 12.92 -5.89 -0.84
CA TYR A 22 13.08 -4.51 -0.41
C TYR A 22 13.28 -3.57 -1.59
N PRO A 23 12.87 -2.28 -1.45
CA PRO A 23 13.06 -1.29 -2.50
C PRO A 23 14.56 -1.05 -2.77
N GLN A 24 14.84 -0.66 -4.01
CA GLN A 24 16.18 -0.30 -4.43
C GLN A 24 16.49 1.14 -4.01
N GLY A 25 17.62 1.33 -3.35
CA GLY A 25 18.12 2.65 -2.95
C GLY A 25 17.74 3.05 -1.54
N SER A 26 16.75 3.91 -1.38
CA SER A 26 16.35 4.42 -0.07
C SER A 26 15.28 3.55 0.61
N ASN A 27 15.33 3.50 1.93
CA ASN A 27 14.27 2.92 2.76
C ASN A 27 13.30 3.97 3.31
N ILE A 28 13.58 5.26 3.06
CA ILE A 28 12.77 6.39 3.53
C ILE A 28 12.36 7.24 2.33
N TYR A 29 11.07 7.44 2.20
CA TYR A 29 10.46 8.20 1.13
C TYR A 29 9.61 9.31 1.73
N SER A 30 9.95 10.55 1.44
CA SER A 30 9.22 11.70 1.94
C SER A 30 9.21 12.85 0.95
N ASN A 31 8.27 13.76 1.15
CA ASN A 31 8.24 15.00 0.38
C ASN A 31 9.46 15.90 0.69
N ALA A 32 9.97 15.84 1.92
CA ALA A 32 11.12 16.63 2.37
C ALA A 32 12.44 16.15 1.79
N THR A 33 12.61 14.83 1.60
CA THR A 33 13.85 14.25 1.06
C THR A 33 13.94 14.29 -0.47
N GLY A 34 12.87 14.68 -1.15
CA GLY A 34 12.80 14.69 -2.61
C GLY A 34 12.68 13.31 -3.26
N THR A 35 12.92 12.23 -2.52
CA THR A 35 12.80 10.86 -3.03
C THR A 35 11.36 10.40 -2.96
N ARG A 36 10.68 10.42 -4.10
CA ARG A 36 9.24 10.10 -4.20
C ARG A 36 8.93 8.80 -4.94
N VAL A 37 9.91 8.18 -5.57
CA VAL A 37 9.69 6.97 -6.36
C VAL A 37 10.27 5.78 -5.61
N VAL A 38 9.39 4.85 -5.26
CA VAL A 38 9.73 3.55 -4.66
C VAL A 38 9.86 2.56 -5.80
N ARG A 39 11.05 2.00 -5.99
CA ARG A 39 11.32 1.01 -7.03
C ARG A 39 11.66 -0.33 -6.40
N ILE A 40 10.90 -1.36 -6.74
CA ILE A 40 11.06 -2.73 -6.23
C ILE A 40 11.30 -3.65 -7.42
N SER A 41 12.48 -4.28 -7.46
CA SER A 41 12.79 -5.27 -8.49
C SER A 41 12.53 -6.67 -7.95
N VAL A 42 11.63 -7.37 -8.60
CA VAL A 42 11.27 -8.74 -8.27
C VAL A 42 12.07 -9.67 -9.18
N GLN A 43 13.10 -10.28 -8.60
CA GLN A 43 13.92 -11.28 -9.26
C GLN A 43 13.81 -12.57 -8.45
N ALA A 44 13.52 -13.65 -9.10
CA ALA A 44 13.51 -14.97 -8.47
C ALA A 44 14.38 -15.90 -9.31
N ASP A 45 15.44 -16.40 -8.68
CA ASP A 45 16.30 -17.42 -9.29
C ASP A 45 15.47 -18.65 -9.60
N GLN A 46 15.30 -18.98 -10.87
CA GLN A 46 14.65 -20.21 -11.37
C GLN A 46 13.27 -20.56 -10.74
N SER A 47 12.66 -19.65 -9.97
CA SER A 47 11.41 -19.91 -9.28
C SER A 47 10.24 -19.24 -9.98
N TRP A 48 9.06 -19.82 -9.80
CA TRP A 48 7.79 -19.24 -10.19
C TRP A 48 7.25 -18.41 -9.03
N ILE A 49 6.68 -17.26 -9.32
CA ILE A 49 6.05 -16.40 -8.33
C ILE A 49 4.54 -16.51 -8.48
N ASP A 50 3.85 -16.52 -7.34
CA ASP A 50 2.41 -16.32 -7.27
C ASP A 50 2.13 -14.82 -7.02
N PRO A 51 1.86 -14.03 -8.08
CA PRO A 51 1.66 -12.59 -7.92
C PRO A 51 0.36 -12.25 -7.18
N SER A 52 -0.61 -13.17 -7.17
CA SER A 52 -1.88 -12.95 -6.48
C SER A 52 -1.74 -12.89 -4.96
N SER A 53 -0.66 -13.45 -4.42
CA SER A 53 -0.30 -13.42 -3.00
C SER A 53 0.60 -12.25 -2.62
N ALA A 54 0.86 -11.31 -3.54
CA ALA A 54 1.77 -10.20 -3.30
C ALA A 54 1.12 -9.06 -2.53
N TYR A 55 1.82 -8.59 -1.51
CA TYR A 55 1.44 -7.44 -0.69
C TYR A 55 2.59 -6.45 -0.60
N LEU A 56 2.26 -5.17 -0.62
CA LEU A 56 3.19 -4.09 -0.30
C LEU A 56 3.02 -3.72 1.17
N TYR A 57 4.09 -3.90 1.95
CA TYR A 57 4.16 -3.48 3.35
C TYR A 57 4.98 -2.21 3.45
N PHE A 58 4.46 -1.22 4.16
CA PHE A 58 5.20 0.00 4.45
C PHE A 58 4.77 0.60 5.79
N ARG A 59 5.63 1.43 6.32
CA ARG A 59 5.41 2.11 7.59
C ARG A 59 5.18 3.59 7.33
N VAL A 60 4.07 4.11 7.82
CA VAL A 60 3.77 5.53 7.83
C VAL A 60 4.21 6.10 9.16
N VAL A 61 5.00 7.16 9.13
CA VAL A 61 5.54 7.84 10.31
C VAL A 61 5.04 9.26 10.34
N ASN A 62 4.52 9.70 11.48
CA ASN A 62 4.21 11.10 11.72
C ASN A 62 5.40 11.77 12.40
N ASN A 63 6.16 12.55 11.65
CA ASN A 63 7.37 13.24 12.15
C ASN A 63 7.08 14.56 12.85
N ASP A 64 5.83 14.89 13.11
CA ASP A 64 5.50 16.07 13.91
C ASP A 64 6.07 15.91 15.32
N THR A 65 6.82 16.89 15.76
CA THR A 65 7.46 16.94 17.10
C THR A 65 6.71 17.84 18.07
N THR A 66 5.57 18.40 17.64
CA THR A 66 4.80 19.32 18.48
C THR A 66 4.34 18.64 19.76
N ALA A 67 4.71 19.20 20.90
CA ALA A 67 4.30 18.69 22.20
C ALA A 67 2.76 18.71 22.29
N GLN A 68 2.19 17.55 22.66
CA GLN A 68 0.75 17.45 22.83
C GLN A 68 0.33 18.14 24.13
N THR A 69 -0.60 19.08 24.02
CA THR A 69 -1.34 19.61 25.18
C THR A 69 -2.71 18.91 25.24
N PRO A 70 -3.34 18.82 26.41
CA PRO A 70 -4.67 18.20 26.53
C PRO A 70 -5.73 18.82 25.60
N THR A 71 -5.52 20.08 25.18
CA THR A 71 -6.42 20.85 24.34
C THR A 71 -6.01 20.92 22.87
N ALA A 72 -4.76 20.57 22.51
CA ALA A 72 -4.25 20.62 21.14
C ALA A 72 -3.49 19.34 20.81
N ILE A 73 -4.23 18.32 20.36
CA ILE A 73 -3.65 17.04 19.94
C ILE A 73 -3.48 17.08 18.43
N THR A 74 -2.25 17.25 17.97
CA THR A 74 -1.91 17.14 16.55
C THR A 74 -1.83 15.67 16.18
N ARG A 75 -2.73 15.21 15.36
CA ARG A 75 -2.77 13.81 14.89
C ARG A 75 -2.83 13.79 13.38
N CYS A 76 -2.06 12.91 12.75
CA CYS A 76 -2.18 12.63 11.34
C CYS A 76 -3.29 11.59 11.13
N GLU A 77 -4.38 11.97 10.47
CA GLU A 77 -5.46 11.07 10.10
C GLU A 77 -5.46 10.85 8.58
N PRO A 78 -5.14 9.64 8.09
CA PRO A 78 -5.24 9.33 6.69
C PRO A 78 -6.68 9.41 6.17
N LEU A 79 -6.88 10.03 5.00
CA LEU A 79 -8.19 10.22 4.38
C LEU A 79 -8.78 8.92 3.80
N GLY A 80 -7.93 7.93 3.55
CA GLY A 80 -8.33 6.62 3.01
C GLY A 80 -7.53 5.49 3.64
N GLN A 81 -7.44 4.37 2.94
CA GLN A 81 -6.62 3.23 3.31
C GLN A 81 -5.18 3.40 2.77
N ALA A 82 -4.34 2.37 2.88
CA ALA A 82 -2.92 2.44 2.51
C ALA A 82 -2.66 2.94 1.07
N HIS A 83 -3.56 2.67 0.13
CA HIS A 83 -3.40 3.07 -1.27
C HIS A 83 -3.37 4.58 -1.52
N VAL A 84 -3.96 5.39 -0.63
CA VAL A 84 -4.00 6.86 -0.81
C VAL A 84 -2.62 7.52 -0.77
N PHE A 85 -1.63 6.85 -0.17
CA PHE A 85 -0.26 7.35 -0.11
C PHE A 85 0.49 7.28 -1.45
N PHE A 86 -0.09 6.67 -2.48
CA PHE A 86 0.51 6.56 -3.79
C PHE A 86 -0.27 7.33 -4.84
N LYS A 87 0.44 8.18 -5.59
CA LYS A 87 -0.10 8.98 -6.68
C LYS A 87 -0.25 8.13 -7.94
N SER A 88 0.79 7.39 -8.29
CA SER A 88 0.81 6.53 -9.46
C SER A 88 1.56 5.24 -9.17
N ALA A 89 1.24 4.20 -9.91
CA ALA A 89 1.90 2.91 -9.83
C ALA A 89 2.13 2.35 -11.24
N ARG A 90 3.31 1.78 -11.47
CA ARG A 90 3.70 1.18 -12.74
C ARG A 90 4.22 -0.22 -12.52
N LEU A 91 3.86 -1.09 -13.42
CA LEU A 91 4.42 -2.42 -13.56
C LEU A 91 5.25 -2.48 -14.83
N LEU A 92 6.52 -2.78 -14.70
CA LEU A 92 7.42 -2.98 -15.83
C LEU A 92 7.80 -4.46 -15.92
N LEU A 93 7.76 -4.99 -17.13
CA LEU A 93 8.22 -6.33 -17.47
C LEU A 93 9.36 -6.21 -18.48
N GLN A 94 10.52 -6.76 -18.18
CA GLN A 94 11.71 -6.66 -19.04
C GLN A 94 12.08 -5.21 -19.41
N GLY A 95 11.83 -4.25 -18.51
CA GLY A 95 12.06 -2.85 -18.76
C GLY A 95 10.99 -2.13 -19.60
N GLN A 96 10.00 -2.85 -20.11
CA GLN A 96 8.84 -2.28 -20.80
C GLN A 96 7.70 -2.05 -19.83
N VAL A 97 7.00 -0.92 -19.96
CA VAL A 97 5.81 -0.63 -19.15
C VAL A 97 4.68 -1.55 -19.58
N ALA A 98 4.29 -2.46 -18.71
CA ALA A 98 3.16 -3.35 -18.93
C ALA A 98 1.84 -2.75 -18.45
N GLU A 99 1.88 -2.08 -17.30
CA GLU A 99 0.73 -1.39 -16.72
C GLU A 99 1.16 -0.03 -16.15
N ASP A 100 0.38 1.01 -16.40
CA ASP A 100 0.59 2.37 -15.87
C ASP A 100 -0.72 2.89 -15.29
N LEU A 101 -0.78 2.95 -13.97
CA LEU A 101 -1.94 3.40 -13.22
C LEU A 101 -1.70 4.83 -12.72
N GLN A 102 -2.21 5.78 -13.46
CA GLN A 102 -2.26 7.18 -13.04
C GLN A 102 -3.41 7.36 -12.04
N ASP A 103 -3.26 8.32 -11.11
CA ASP A 103 -4.22 8.52 -10.01
C ASP A 103 -4.55 7.23 -9.24
N PHE A 104 -3.50 6.44 -8.97
CA PHE A 104 -3.58 5.11 -8.36
C PHE A 104 -4.49 5.07 -7.13
N GLY A 105 -4.35 6.03 -6.22
CA GLY A 105 -5.15 6.08 -4.99
C GLY A 105 -6.65 6.19 -5.26
N ARG A 106 -7.05 6.99 -6.26
CA ARG A 106 -8.47 7.14 -6.63
C ARG A 106 -9.03 5.89 -7.32
N THR A 107 -8.26 5.36 -8.25
CA THR A 107 -8.65 4.14 -8.99
C THR A 107 -8.83 2.97 -8.03
N PHE A 108 -7.88 2.80 -7.10
CA PHE A 108 -7.98 1.75 -6.09
C PHE A 108 -9.20 1.93 -5.18
N GLU A 109 -9.46 3.16 -4.71
CA GLU A 109 -10.64 3.45 -3.87
C GLU A 109 -11.95 3.12 -4.58
N GLN A 110 -12.07 3.45 -5.87
CA GLN A 110 -13.25 3.12 -6.66
C GLN A 110 -13.43 1.61 -6.81
N LEU A 111 -12.37 0.88 -7.15
CA LEU A 111 -12.42 -0.57 -7.25
C LEU A 111 -12.74 -1.23 -5.91
N LEU A 112 -12.17 -0.70 -4.82
CA LEU A 112 -12.45 -1.18 -3.47
C LEU A 112 -13.93 -1.01 -3.11
N ARG A 113 -14.55 0.11 -3.45
CA ARG A 113 -15.98 0.34 -3.19
C ARG A 113 -16.90 -0.57 -4.00
N LEU A 114 -16.46 -1.02 -5.15
CA LEU A 114 -17.19 -1.98 -5.99
C LEU A 114 -16.93 -3.43 -5.60
N SER A 115 -15.96 -3.68 -4.75
CA SER A 115 -15.61 -5.03 -4.31
C SER A 115 -16.53 -5.53 -3.19
N ASP A 116 -16.44 -6.83 -2.90
CA ASP A 116 -17.19 -7.47 -1.81
C ASP A 116 -16.95 -6.77 -0.47
N PRO A 117 -17.98 -6.56 0.36
CA PRO A 117 -17.86 -5.96 1.69
C PRO A 117 -16.89 -6.72 2.63
N GLN A 118 -16.75 -8.03 2.48
CA GLN A 118 -15.77 -8.80 3.26
C GLN A 118 -14.35 -8.44 2.86
N TYR A 119 -14.07 -8.29 1.57
CA TYR A 119 -12.77 -7.84 1.07
C TYR A 119 -12.44 -6.43 1.58
N GLN A 120 -13.43 -5.51 1.55
CA GLN A 120 -13.26 -4.16 2.09
C GLN A 120 -12.88 -4.18 3.58
N LYS A 121 -13.53 -5.01 4.39
CA LYS A 121 -13.21 -5.18 5.82
C LYS A 121 -11.84 -5.78 6.05
N GLN A 122 -11.46 -6.81 5.28
CA GLN A 122 -10.13 -7.42 5.38
C GLN A 122 -9.03 -6.42 5.04
N TYR A 123 -9.21 -5.68 3.95
CA TYR A 123 -8.25 -4.66 3.55
C TYR A 123 -8.15 -3.53 4.58
N ALA A 124 -9.28 -3.07 5.10
CA ALA A 124 -9.29 -2.08 6.17
C ALA A 124 -8.56 -2.56 7.42
N GLY A 125 -8.71 -3.84 7.80
CA GLY A 125 -7.99 -4.45 8.91
C GLY A 125 -6.47 -4.48 8.73
N MET A 126 -6.00 -4.71 7.50
CA MET A 126 -4.57 -4.70 7.15
C MET A 126 -3.98 -3.28 7.00
N SER A 127 -4.83 -2.26 6.91
CA SER A 127 -4.45 -0.88 6.68
C SER A 127 -4.76 0.00 7.91
N PHE A 128 -5.55 1.04 7.76
CA PHE A 128 -5.83 2.02 8.82
C PHE A 128 -7.09 1.71 9.64
N GLY A 129 -7.75 0.61 9.40
CA GLY A 129 -9.01 0.25 10.05
C GLY A 129 -10.24 0.78 9.31
N ILE A 130 -11.41 0.35 9.75
CA ILE A 130 -12.68 0.76 9.19
C ILE A 130 -12.96 2.20 9.61
N ARG A 131 -13.43 3.01 8.67
CA ARG A 131 -13.96 4.32 8.96
C ARG A 131 -15.37 4.13 9.52
N ASP A 132 -15.48 4.12 10.83
CA ASP A 132 -16.81 4.12 11.45
C ASP A 132 -17.45 5.49 11.23
N HIS A 133 -18.64 5.46 10.67
CA HIS A 133 -19.40 6.67 10.35
C HIS A 133 -20.43 6.97 11.45
N ASP A 134 -20.30 6.33 12.60
CA ASP A 134 -21.16 6.60 13.74
C ASP A 134 -20.76 7.94 14.38
N PRO A 135 -21.58 8.99 14.19
CA PRO A 135 -21.29 10.32 14.77
C PRO A 135 -21.38 10.35 16.30
N GLU A 136 -22.00 9.35 16.92
CA GLU A 136 -22.22 9.30 18.36
C GLU A 136 -21.10 8.59 19.10
N ASN A 137 -20.38 7.67 18.44
CA ASN A 137 -19.26 6.94 19.06
C ASN A 137 -17.93 7.64 18.82
N THR A 138 -17.70 8.69 19.60
CA THR A 138 -16.53 9.58 19.44
C THR A 138 -15.24 9.03 20.05
N SER A 139 -15.27 7.93 20.81
CA SER A 139 -14.16 7.66 21.72
C SER A 139 -13.07 6.74 21.17
N ASP A 140 -13.35 5.63 20.53
CA ASP A 140 -12.28 4.63 20.36
C ASP A 140 -11.87 4.30 18.92
N LEU A 141 -12.79 4.18 17.98
CA LEU A 141 -12.46 3.71 16.62
C LEU A 141 -11.79 4.79 15.75
N ARG A 142 -12.08 6.07 16.00
CA ARG A 142 -11.36 7.18 15.35
C ARG A 142 -9.90 7.25 15.77
N GLN A 143 -9.57 6.79 16.96
CA GLN A 143 -8.19 6.79 17.46
C GLN A 143 -7.31 5.76 16.74
N ILE A 144 -7.89 4.65 16.28
CA ILE A 144 -7.15 3.58 15.59
C ILE A 144 -6.53 4.06 14.28
N ARG A 145 -7.19 4.99 13.57
CA ARG A 145 -6.68 5.54 12.30
C ARG A 145 -5.65 6.65 12.48
N ARG A 146 -5.64 7.29 13.61
CA ARG A 146 -4.80 8.46 13.86
C ARG A 146 -3.41 8.02 14.29
N ILE A 147 -2.42 8.66 13.69
CA ILE A 147 -1.02 8.50 14.06
C ILE A 147 -0.62 9.69 14.91
N PRO A 148 -0.27 9.48 16.19
CA PRO A 148 0.16 10.57 17.07
C PRO A 148 1.51 11.14 16.60
N PRO A 149 1.89 12.37 17.03
CA PRO A 149 3.21 12.92 16.78
C PRO A 149 4.31 11.97 17.25
N GLY A 150 5.34 11.78 16.41
CA GLY A 150 6.41 10.81 16.64
C GLY A 150 5.98 9.35 16.54
N GLY A 151 4.69 9.08 16.32
CA GLY A 151 4.15 7.73 16.18
C GLY A 151 4.27 7.19 14.75
N SER A 152 4.04 5.90 14.62
CA SER A 152 4.06 5.24 13.33
C SER A 152 3.07 4.09 13.26
N LYS A 153 2.65 3.76 12.04
CA LYS A 153 1.78 2.61 11.78
C LYS A 153 2.28 1.84 10.56
N THR A 154 2.45 0.54 10.71
CA THR A 154 2.73 -0.37 9.59
C THR A 154 1.42 -0.81 8.97
N VAL A 155 1.35 -0.74 7.66
CA VAL A 155 0.16 -1.09 6.87
C VAL A 155 0.54 -2.00 5.72
N ALA A 156 -0.42 -2.79 5.27
CA ALA A 156 -0.30 -3.65 4.11
C ALA A 156 -1.30 -3.26 3.03
N MET A 157 -0.89 -3.37 1.79
CA MET A 157 -1.71 -3.15 0.61
C MET A 157 -1.57 -4.31 -0.35
N PRO A 158 -2.67 -4.97 -0.77
CA PRO A 158 -2.61 -6.01 -1.78
C PRO A 158 -2.28 -5.40 -3.15
N LEU A 159 -1.53 -6.12 -3.96
CA LEU A 159 -1.17 -5.68 -5.32
C LEU A 159 -2.17 -6.16 -6.38
N SER A 160 -3.31 -6.68 -5.96
CA SER A 160 -4.36 -7.21 -6.83
C SER A 160 -4.98 -6.21 -7.82
N ILE A 161 -4.67 -4.91 -7.66
CA ILE A 161 -5.09 -3.89 -8.62
C ILE A 161 -4.38 -4.02 -9.98
N PHE A 162 -3.15 -4.53 -9.97
CA PHE A 162 -2.46 -4.85 -11.21
C PHE A 162 -3.09 -6.10 -11.85
N GLY A 163 -3.38 -6.02 -13.15
CA GLY A 163 -3.99 -7.13 -13.88
C GLY A 163 -3.18 -8.40 -13.80
N LEU A 164 -1.83 -8.31 -13.78
CA LEU A 164 -0.95 -9.45 -13.57
C LEU A 164 -1.16 -10.08 -12.18
N CYS A 165 -1.33 -9.26 -11.14
CA CYS A 165 -1.48 -9.73 -9.77
C CYS A 165 -2.92 -10.17 -9.44
N SER A 166 -3.91 -9.79 -10.24
CA SER A 166 -5.30 -10.23 -10.07
C SER A 166 -5.58 -11.61 -10.66
N GLN A 167 -4.68 -12.09 -11.53
CA GLN A 167 -4.82 -13.40 -12.15
C GLN A 167 -4.20 -14.47 -11.24
N HIS A 168 -4.97 -15.53 -10.95
CA HIS A 168 -4.45 -16.70 -10.21
C HIS A 168 -3.56 -17.57 -11.12
N ARG A 169 -2.46 -16.99 -11.62
CA ARG A 169 -1.50 -17.65 -12.49
C ARG A 169 -0.11 -17.42 -11.97
N PHE A 170 0.72 -18.47 -12.05
CA PHE A 170 2.13 -18.34 -11.69
C PHE A 170 2.89 -17.51 -12.73
N PHE A 171 3.75 -16.63 -12.26
CA PHE A 171 4.60 -15.79 -13.09
C PHE A 171 6.02 -16.37 -13.12
N PRO A 172 6.59 -16.60 -14.31
CA PRO A 172 7.93 -17.18 -14.44
C PRO A 172 9.02 -16.12 -14.29
N ALA A 173 9.30 -15.73 -13.06
CA ALA A 173 10.23 -14.64 -12.76
C ALA A 173 11.68 -14.93 -13.19
N ALA A 174 12.03 -16.20 -13.40
CA ALA A 174 13.33 -16.58 -13.97
C ALA A 174 13.53 -16.06 -15.40
N PHE A 175 12.46 -15.94 -16.19
CA PHE A 175 12.54 -15.53 -17.59
C PHE A 175 12.15 -14.08 -17.83
N CYS A 176 11.47 -13.47 -16.89
CA CYS A 176 10.97 -12.11 -17.01
C CYS A 176 11.18 -11.32 -15.72
N ASN A 177 12.05 -10.33 -15.78
CA ASN A 177 12.26 -9.43 -14.66
C ASN A 177 11.05 -8.51 -14.50
N MET A 178 10.50 -8.46 -13.29
CA MET A 178 9.37 -7.61 -12.93
C MET A 178 9.85 -6.47 -12.03
N VAL A 179 9.49 -5.26 -12.37
CA VAL A 179 9.79 -4.07 -11.56
C VAL A 179 8.49 -3.35 -11.25
N LEU A 180 8.28 -3.07 -9.98
CA LEU A 180 7.18 -2.25 -9.49
C LEU A 180 7.71 -0.87 -9.13
N GLU A 181 7.07 0.17 -9.64
CA GLU A 181 7.38 1.55 -9.32
C GLU A 181 6.15 2.23 -8.74
N PHE A 182 6.30 2.82 -7.57
CA PHE A 182 5.24 3.61 -6.92
C PHE A 182 5.73 5.03 -6.70
N THR A 183 4.93 6.01 -7.10
CA THR A 183 5.19 7.42 -6.80
C THR A 183 4.40 7.81 -5.56
N VAL A 184 5.08 8.26 -4.53
CA VAL A 184 4.47 8.69 -3.27
C VAL A 184 3.69 9.99 -3.48
N GLN A 185 2.48 10.05 -2.94
CA GLN A 185 1.60 11.21 -2.98
C GLN A 185 2.04 12.28 -1.97
N ASP A 186 1.64 13.52 -2.20
CA ASP A 186 1.85 14.59 -1.25
C ASP A 186 1.04 14.35 0.04
N PRO A 187 1.69 14.36 1.21
CA PRO A 187 1.02 14.14 2.49
C PRO A 187 -0.13 15.08 2.78
N SER A 188 -0.04 16.33 2.33
CA SER A 188 -1.08 17.35 2.52
C SER A 188 -2.41 16.98 1.85
N LEU A 189 -2.35 16.12 0.80
CA LEU A 189 -3.52 15.68 0.06
C LEU A 189 -4.14 14.39 0.63
N VAL A 190 -3.39 13.65 1.44
CA VAL A 190 -3.80 12.30 1.90
C VAL A 190 -3.99 12.19 3.40
N CYS A 191 -3.51 13.17 4.15
CA CYS A 191 -3.68 13.24 5.60
C CYS A 191 -4.43 14.51 6.01
N ARG A 192 -5.34 14.34 6.96
CA ARG A 192 -5.95 15.48 7.66
C ARG A 192 -5.17 15.74 8.95
N SER A 193 -4.76 16.96 9.17
CA SER A 193 -4.27 17.43 10.47
C SER A 193 -5.46 17.63 11.41
N GLY A 194 -5.40 17.04 12.59
CA GLY A 194 -6.50 17.06 13.57
C GLY A 194 -6.43 18.21 14.58
N THR A 195 -5.79 19.35 14.25
CA THR A 195 -5.84 20.54 15.11
C THR A 195 -6.73 21.60 14.51
N SER A 196 -7.42 22.35 15.36
CA SER A 196 -8.15 23.55 14.98
C SER A 196 -7.25 24.74 14.62
N SER A 197 -5.93 24.56 14.58
CA SER A 197 -4.93 25.54 14.15
C SER A 197 -4.03 24.92 13.10
N ASN A 198 -3.82 25.63 12.00
CA ASN A 198 -3.07 25.30 10.77
C ASN A 198 -1.61 24.81 10.99
N ALA A 199 -1.40 23.72 11.66
CA ALA A 199 -0.07 23.11 11.74
C ALA A 199 0.11 22.13 10.57
N GLY A 200 1.11 22.36 9.75
CA GLY A 200 1.45 21.51 8.62
C GLY A 200 1.86 20.11 9.10
N VAL A 201 1.22 19.10 8.54
CA VAL A 201 1.59 17.68 8.74
C VAL A 201 2.62 17.31 7.69
N THR A 202 3.80 16.90 8.13
CA THR A 202 4.81 16.29 7.27
C THR A 202 4.80 14.79 7.52
N THR A 203 4.48 13.98 6.51
CA THR A 203 4.62 12.52 6.57
C THR A 203 5.92 12.11 5.91
N THR A 204 6.67 11.27 6.51
CA THR A 204 7.90 10.65 6.01
C THR A 204 7.70 9.17 5.79
#